data_efe61684140b9efd5b7da7a842c1baea
#
_entry.id   efe61684140b9efd5b7da7a842c1baea
#
_cell.length_a   1.000
_cell.length_b   1.000
_cell.length_c   1.000
_cell.angle_alpha   90.00
_cell.angle_beta   90.00
_cell.angle_gamma   90.00
#
_symmetry.space_group_name_H-M   'P 1'
#
loop_
_entity.id
_entity.type
_entity.pdbx_description
1 polymer ?
#
loop_
_entity_poly.entity_id
_entity_poly.type
_entity_poly.pdbx_seq_one_letter_code
_entity_poly.pdbx_strand_id
1 'polypeptide(L)'
;MSDGVTTPEQVPARGGFIAAPWHTLSILLIFAFFSYRDAQHVPAAGAVHEAVSRAVMLRGYLISIAYEWGMAYWVWAGVHWKGGRLSDLTGGRWMTWRSVALDVTIAIPFWGVWELTAYLMHRAVDRMHAVTTPYQPPSGFLEVFLWIALSVSAGICEEIVFRGYLQQQFRVATRSVVAGVILQGLIFGLVHAYQGWKQVIVIAPLGVLYGALVAWRGNLRASIIAHAWSDVFEGWLRFL
;
A
#
# COMPACT_ATOMS: atom_id res chain seq x y z
N MET A 1 -8.00 -35.92 -27.49
CA MET A 1 -7.04 -35.38 -26.51
C MET A 1 -7.64 -34.11 -25.99
N SER A 2 -8.29 -34.16 -24.83
CA SER A 2 -8.95 -33.01 -24.20
C SER A 2 -7.92 -32.32 -23.31
N ASP A 3 -7.47 -31.15 -23.76
CA ASP A 3 -6.60 -30.28 -22.94
C ASP A 3 -7.38 -29.79 -21.74
N GLY A 4 -7.04 -30.36 -20.57
CA GLY A 4 -7.60 -29.95 -19.30
C GLY A 4 -7.17 -28.53 -18.97
N VAL A 5 -8.07 -27.59 -19.13
CA VAL A 5 -7.97 -26.25 -18.55
C VAL A 5 -8.02 -26.43 -17.04
N THR A 6 -6.85 -26.42 -16.39
CA THR A 6 -6.78 -26.38 -14.93
C THR A 6 -7.31 -25.03 -14.48
N THR A 7 -8.52 -25.03 -13.94
CA THR A 7 -9.05 -23.87 -13.18
C THR A 7 -8.06 -23.49 -12.09
N PRO A 8 -7.81 -22.19 -11.86
CA PRO A 8 -6.95 -21.74 -10.77
C PRO A 8 -7.46 -22.33 -9.45
N GLU A 9 -6.60 -23.06 -8.76
CA GLU A 9 -6.88 -23.61 -7.44
C GLU A 9 -7.32 -22.47 -6.52
N GLN A 10 -8.61 -22.40 -6.27
CA GLN A 10 -9.19 -21.42 -5.36
C GLN A 10 -8.64 -21.75 -3.97
N VAL A 11 -7.80 -20.88 -3.42
CA VAL A 11 -7.40 -20.93 -2.02
C VAL A 11 -8.68 -21.09 -1.18
N PRO A 12 -8.82 -22.16 -0.41
CA PRO A 12 -10.03 -22.40 0.35
C PRO A 12 -10.27 -21.21 1.26
N ALA A 13 -11.42 -20.58 1.11
CA ALA A 13 -11.86 -19.48 1.97
C ALA A 13 -11.95 -20.03 3.40
N ARG A 14 -10.89 -19.85 4.20
CA ARG A 14 -11.00 -20.07 5.65
C ARG A 14 -12.10 -19.14 6.12
N GLY A 15 -13.25 -19.70 6.55
CA GLY A 15 -14.46 -18.97 6.90
C GLY A 15 -14.35 -18.15 8.19
N GLY A 16 -13.13 -17.81 8.64
CA GLY A 16 -12.87 -17.09 9.88
C GLY A 16 -11.74 -16.06 9.77
N PHE A 17 -11.58 -15.27 10.82
CA PHE A 17 -10.49 -14.31 10.95
C PHE A 17 -9.13 -14.99 10.81
N ILE A 18 -8.20 -14.40 10.07
CA ILE A 18 -6.84 -14.92 9.87
C ILE A 18 -5.91 -14.60 11.04
N ALA A 19 -6.28 -13.62 11.88
CA ALA A 19 -5.68 -13.32 13.18
C ALA A 19 -6.77 -12.96 14.19
N ALA A 20 -6.42 -12.90 15.47
CA ALA A 20 -7.37 -12.52 16.53
C ALA A 20 -7.84 -11.06 16.34
N PRO A 21 -9.11 -10.72 16.64
CA PRO A 21 -9.63 -9.36 16.47
C PRO A 21 -8.85 -8.28 17.24
N TRP A 22 -8.33 -8.61 18.44
CA TRP A 22 -7.49 -7.67 19.22
C TRP A 22 -6.21 -7.30 18.50
N HIS A 23 -5.65 -8.23 17.70
CA HIS A 23 -4.45 -7.97 16.90
C HIS A 23 -4.76 -6.96 15.77
N THR A 24 -5.91 -7.08 15.11
CA THR A 24 -6.38 -6.08 14.15
C THR A 24 -6.56 -4.71 14.83
N LEU A 25 -7.15 -4.69 16.03
CA LEU A 25 -7.30 -3.47 16.80
C LEU A 25 -5.93 -2.83 17.14
N SER A 26 -4.93 -3.64 17.49
CA SER A 26 -3.58 -3.11 17.77
C SER A 26 -2.96 -2.39 16.55
N ILE A 27 -3.13 -2.95 15.34
CA ILE A 27 -2.67 -2.33 14.09
C ILE A 27 -3.40 -1.00 13.85
N LEU A 28 -4.73 -0.98 14.01
CA LEU A 28 -5.53 0.22 13.85
C LEU A 28 -5.15 1.31 14.87
N LEU A 29 -4.84 0.93 16.11
CA LEU A 29 -4.37 1.86 17.14
C LEU A 29 -2.97 2.40 16.83
N ILE A 30 -2.05 1.57 16.33
CA ILE A 30 -0.73 2.01 15.85
C ILE A 30 -0.91 3.03 14.73
N PHE A 31 -1.73 2.74 13.74
CA PHE A 31 -2.01 3.66 12.64
C PHE A 31 -2.64 4.97 13.14
N ALA A 32 -3.66 4.89 13.99
CA ALA A 32 -4.30 6.07 14.56
C ALA A 32 -3.32 6.94 15.35
N PHE A 33 -2.44 6.32 16.14
CA PHE A 33 -1.41 7.03 16.91
C PHE A 33 -0.43 7.79 16.00
N PHE A 34 0.13 7.11 15.00
CA PHE A 34 1.09 7.75 14.09
C PHE A 34 0.41 8.81 13.21
N SER A 35 -0.78 8.51 12.66
CA SER A 35 -1.52 9.49 11.85
C SER A 35 -1.91 10.73 12.67
N TYR A 36 -2.32 10.55 13.93
CA TYR A 36 -2.62 11.67 14.83
C TYR A 36 -1.37 12.49 15.12
N ARG A 37 -0.26 11.84 15.51
CA ARG A 37 1.02 12.49 15.80
C ARG A 37 1.50 13.30 14.59
N ASP A 38 1.47 12.70 13.41
CA ASP A 38 1.99 13.31 12.18
C ASP A 38 1.09 14.46 11.71
N ALA A 39 -0.23 14.36 11.88
CA ALA A 39 -1.16 15.45 11.62
C ALA A 39 -0.89 16.71 12.47
N GLN A 40 -0.30 16.56 13.67
CA GLN A 40 0.10 17.70 14.50
C GLN A 40 1.32 18.44 13.95
N HIS A 41 2.07 17.83 13.03
CA HIS A 41 3.31 18.36 12.47
C HIS A 41 3.15 18.79 10.99
N VAL A 42 1.92 18.76 10.45
CA VAL A 42 1.64 19.29 9.10
C VAL A 42 1.87 20.81 9.13
N PRO A 43 2.77 21.34 8.30
CA PRO A 43 3.05 22.78 8.27
C PRO A 43 1.81 23.59 7.92
N ALA A 44 1.67 24.76 8.51
CA ALA A 44 0.58 25.68 8.20
C ALA A 44 0.62 26.11 6.72
N ALA A 45 -0.57 26.41 6.16
CA ALA A 45 -0.68 26.93 4.80
C ALA A 45 0.18 28.19 4.63
N GLY A 46 1.09 28.18 3.63
CA GLY A 46 2.00 29.30 3.36
C GLY A 46 3.29 29.33 4.17
N ALA A 47 3.57 28.32 5.00
CA ALA A 47 4.86 28.19 5.65
C ALA A 47 5.97 28.03 4.60
N VAL A 48 7.06 28.82 4.76
CA VAL A 48 8.27 28.67 3.93
C VAL A 48 8.94 27.37 4.37
N HIS A 49 8.98 26.40 3.47
CA HIS A 49 9.68 25.14 3.73
C HIS A 49 11.18 25.34 3.52
N GLU A 50 11.94 25.29 4.57
CA GLU A 50 13.40 25.14 4.44
C GLU A 50 13.71 23.77 3.80
N ALA A 51 14.74 23.77 2.94
CA ALA A 51 15.21 22.53 2.32
C ALA A 51 15.64 21.54 3.41
N VAL A 52 15.02 20.36 3.42
CA VAL A 52 15.37 19.31 4.38
C VAL A 52 16.81 18.88 4.14
N SER A 53 17.64 18.84 5.20
CA SER A 53 19.02 18.41 5.03
C SER A 53 19.08 16.95 4.53
N ARG A 54 20.10 16.66 3.71
CA ARG A 54 20.35 15.32 3.17
C ARG A 54 20.35 14.23 4.25
N ALA A 55 21.00 14.51 5.40
CA ALA A 55 21.06 13.58 6.51
C ALA A 55 19.68 13.26 7.10
N VAL A 56 18.81 14.25 7.24
CA VAL A 56 17.43 14.08 7.72
C VAL A 56 16.61 13.25 6.73
N MET A 57 16.75 13.50 5.42
CA MET A 57 16.06 12.75 4.38
C MET A 57 16.48 11.27 4.36
N LEU A 58 17.78 10.98 4.37
CA LEU A 58 18.31 9.60 4.39
C LEU A 58 17.86 8.85 5.66
N ARG A 59 17.91 9.55 6.83
CA ARG A 59 17.39 8.99 8.07
C ARG A 59 15.88 8.70 7.98
N GLY A 60 15.13 9.58 7.34
CA GLY A 60 13.69 9.39 7.09
C GLY A 60 13.44 8.10 6.30
N TYR A 61 14.14 7.89 5.19
CA TYR A 61 14.01 6.67 4.38
C TYR A 61 14.31 5.39 5.20
N LEU A 62 15.39 5.39 5.99
CA LEU A 62 15.74 4.22 6.81
C LEU A 62 14.69 3.94 7.90
N ILE A 63 14.18 4.98 8.56
CA ILE A 63 13.11 4.83 9.56
C ILE A 63 11.83 4.31 8.92
N SER A 64 11.44 4.83 7.74
CA SER A 64 10.27 4.37 7.02
C SER A 64 10.40 2.90 6.61
N ILE A 65 11.55 2.49 6.05
CA ILE A 65 11.82 1.07 5.73
C ILE A 65 11.70 0.19 6.99
N ALA A 66 12.29 0.61 8.11
CA ALA A 66 12.20 -0.16 9.35
C ALA A 66 10.77 -0.25 9.89
N TYR A 67 9.99 0.82 9.77
CA TYR A 67 8.58 0.84 10.15
C TYR A 67 7.75 -0.10 9.26
N GLU A 68 7.91 -0.04 7.95
CA GLU A 68 7.21 -0.90 6.98
C GLU A 68 7.42 -2.39 7.30
N TRP A 69 8.69 -2.81 7.43
CA TRP A 69 9.01 -4.20 7.76
C TRP A 69 8.57 -4.60 9.16
N GLY A 70 8.61 -3.67 10.12
CA GLY A 70 8.08 -3.88 11.48
C GLY A 70 6.58 -4.16 11.47
N MET A 71 5.80 -3.42 10.69
CA MET A 71 4.36 -3.62 10.52
C MET A 71 4.05 -4.94 9.79
N ALA A 72 4.77 -5.25 8.72
CA ALA A 72 4.62 -6.52 8.00
C ALA A 72 4.94 -7.72 8.89
N TYR A 73 6.01 -7.62 9.70
CA TYR A 73 6.36 -8.63 10.70
C TYR A 73 5.27 -8.79 11.76
N TRP A 74 4.73 -7.68 12.30
CA TRP A 74 3.66 -7.73 13.29
C TRP A 74 2.41 -8.41 12.71
N VAL A 75 2.02 -8.08 11.49
CA VAL A 75 0.93 -8.76 10.77
C VAL A 75 1.20 -10.25 10.63
N TRP A 76 2.40 -10.63 10.17
CA TRP A 76 2.79 -12.03 10.07
C TRP A 76 2.71 -12.75 11.42
N ALA A 77 3.19 -12.13 12.50
CA ALA A 77 3.15 -12.71 13.84
C ALA A 77 1.71 -13.01 14.29
N GLY A 78 0.77 -12.09 14.07
CA GLY A 78 -0.65 -12.31 14.40
C GLY A 78 -1.28 -13.44 13.62
N VAL A 79 -0.94 -13.60 12.35
CA VAL A 79 -1.39 -14.73 11.51
C VAL A 79 -0.74 -16.04 11.97
N HIS A 80 0.56 -16.00 12.26
CA HIS A 80 1.31 -17.19 12.73
C HIS A 80 0.80 -17.70 14.07
N TRP A 81 0.50 -16.84 15.05
CA TRP A 81 -0.08 -17.22 16.33
C TRP A 81 -1.43 -17.94 16.20
N LYS A 82 -2.14 -17.71 15.10
CA LYS A 82 -3.37 -18.43 14.79
C LYS A 82 -3.16 -19.64 13.88
N GLY A 83 -1.91 -20.07 13.70
CA GLY A 83 -1.54 -21.24 12.89
C GLY A 83 -1.57 -20.99 11.37
N GLY A 84 -1.66 -19.71 10.94
CA GLY A 84 -1.59 -19.32 9.53
C GLY A 84 -0.14 -19.24 9.01
N ARG A 85 -0.02 -19.10 7.69
CA ARG A 85 1.26 -19.01 6.98
C ARG A 85 1.34 -17.69 6.22
N LEU A 86 2.54 -17.25 5.86
CA LEU A 86 2.76 -16.09 5.01
C LEU A 86 2.03 -16.21 3.65
N SER A 87 1.95 -17.45 3.10
CA SER A 87 1.20 -17.74 1.88
C SER A 87 -0.30 -17.40 1.98
N ASP A 88 -0.86 -17.43 3.18
CA ASP A 88 -2.26 -17.08 3.42
C ASP A 88 -2.49 -15.56 3.26
N LEU A 89 -1.44 -14.74 3.45
CA LEU A 89 -1.45 -13.31 3.21
C LEU A 89 -1.19 -12.96 1.74
N THR A 90 -0.24 -13.66 1.11
CA THR A 90 0.26 -13.29 -0.23
C THR A 90 -0.50 -13.94 -1.38
N GLY A 91 -1.33 -14.98 -1.09
CA GLY A 91 -2.05 -15.74 -2.12
C GLY A 91 -1.14 -16.68 -2.92
N GLY A 92 -0.10 -17.24 -2.28
CA GLY A 92 0.79 -18.22 -2.89
C GLY A 92 2.13 -17.68 -3.37
N ARG A 93 2.91 -18.56 -4.02
CA ARG A 93 4.28 -18.27 -4.50
C ARG A 93 4.31 -18.01 -6.00
N TRP A 94 5.29 -17.23 -6.46
CA TRP A 94 5.70 -17.26 -7.87
C TRP A 94 6.40 -18.59 -8.16
N MET A 95 5.68 -19.49 -8.84
CA MET A 95 6.19 -20.84 -9.12
C MET A 95 6.86 -20.94 -10.50
N THR A 96 6.48 -20.06 -11.44
CA THR A 96 6.95 -20.13 -12.82
C THR A 96 7.16 -18.73 -13.39
N TRP A 97 8.04 -18.62 -14.39
CA TRP A 97 8.22 -17.37 -15.14
C TRP A 97 6.93 -16.89 -15.82
N ARG A 98 6.05 -17.83 -16.20
CA ARG A 98 4.74 -17.51 -16.81
C ARG A 98 3.83 -16.79 -15.83
N SER A 99 3.82 -17.19 -14.56
CA SER A 99 3.02 -16.50 -13.55
C SER A 99 3.57 -15.10 -13.26
N VAL A 100 4.89 -14.93 -13.26
CA VAL A 100 5.52 -13.60 -13.13
C VAL A 100 5.17 -12.73 -14.34
N ALA A 101 5.32 -13.25 -15.56
CA ALA A 101 4.98 -12.51 -16.78
C ALA A 101 3.51 -12.08 -16.81
N LEU A 102 2.59 -12.96 -16.39
CA LEU A 102 1.18 -12.62 -16.28
C LEU A 102 0.93 -11.50 -15.27
N ASP A 103 1.55 -11.57 -14.09
CA ASP A 103 1.37 -10.55 -13.06
C ASP A 103 1.95 -9.20 -13.49
N VAL A 104 3.09 -9.18 -14.20
CA VAL A 104 3.65 -7.97 -14.84
C VAL A 104 2.71 -7.43 -15.92
N THR A 105 2.19 -8.30 -16.79
CA THR A 105 1.25 -7.90 -17.87
C THR A 105 -0.03 -7.28 -17.30
N ILE A 106 -0.48 -7.70 -16.11
CA ILE A 106 -1.63 -7.10 -15.42
C ILE A 106 -1.22 -5.80 -14.72
N ALA A 107 -0.04 -5.76 -14.10
CA ALA A 107 0.42 -4.58 -13.36
C ALA A 107 0.59 -3.34 -14.25
N ILE A 108 1.05 -3.50 -15.50
CA ILE A 108 1.27 -2.38 -16.43
C ILE A 108 -0.04 -1.62 -16.74
N PRO A 109 -1.10 -2.24 -17.30
CA PRO A 109 -2.35 -1.51 -17.55
C PRO A 109 -3.04 -1.05 -16.27
N PHE A 110 -2.91 -1.80 -15.17
CA PHE A 110 -3.42 -1.36 -13.88
C PHE A 110 -2.72 -0.08 -13.40
N TRP A 111 -1.41 0.03 -13.55
CA TRP A 111 -0.67 1.25 -13.27
C TRP A 111 -1.19 2.45 -14.10
N GLY A 112 -1.50 2.24 -15.37
CA GLY A 112 -2.14 3.28 -16.20
C GLY A 112 -3.49 3.74 -15.65
N VAL A 113 -4.33 2.81 -15.16
CA VAL A 113 -5.60 3.15 -14.49
C VAL A 113 -5.36 3.89 -13.18
N TRP A 114 -4.36 3.48 -12.42
CA TRP A 114 -3.94 4.13 -11.18
C TRP A 114 -3.51 5.58 -11.44
N GLU A 115 -2.61 5.82 -12.39
CA GLU A 115 -2.14 7.16 -12.79
C GLU A 115 -3.28 8.08 -13.23
N LEU A 116 -4.18 7.55 -14.09
CA LEU A 116 -5.35 8.30 -14.52
C LEU A 116 -6.25 8.68 -13.33
N THR A 117 -6.46 7.76 -12.40
CA THR A 117 -7.26 8.01 -11.19
C THR A 117 -6.59 9.04 -10.31
N ALA A 118 -5.28 8.92 -10.06
CA ALA A 118 -4.51 9.91 -9.30
C ALA A 118 -4.60 11.30 -9.95
N TYR A 119 -4.39 11.39 -11.27
CA TYR A 119 -4.52 12.63 -12.02
C TYR A 119 -5.91 13.28 -11.86
N LEU A 120 -6.98 12.48 -12.04
CA LEU A 120 -8.35 13.00 -11.92
C LEU A 120 -8.67 13.44 -10.49
N MET A 121 -8.22 12.71 -9.49
CA MET A 121 -8.39 13.06 -8.08
C MET A 121 -7.63 14.34 -7.72
N HIS A 122 -6.37 14.46 -8.13
CA HIS A 122 -5.60 15.69 -7.94
C HIS A 122 -6.29 16.90 -8.60
N ARG A 123 -6.73 16.76 -9.85
CA ARG A 123 -7.49 17.82 -10.55
C ARG A 123 -8.78 18.24 -9.82
N ALA A 124 -9.47 17.28 -9.21
CA ALA A 124 -10.68 17.57 -8.44
C ALA A 124 -10.35 18.29 -7.13
N VAL A 125 -9.29 17.86 -6.45
CA VAL A 125 -8.89 18.38 -5.13
C VAL A 125 -8.14 19.71 -5.23
N ASP A 126 -7.37 19.96 -6.28
CA ASP A 126 -6.64 21.25 -6.49
C ASP A 126 -7.58 22.44 -6.62
N ARG A 127 -8.80 22.22 -7.09
CA ARG A 127 -9.87 23.24 -7.08
C ARG A 127 -10.29 23.68 -5.67
N MET A 128 -9.90 22.94 -4.62
CA MET A 128 -10.26 23.20 -3.24
C MET A 128 -9.22 24.02 -2.45
N HIS A 129 -8.26 24.65 -3.11
CA HIS A 129 -7.21 25.52 -2.55
C HIS A 129 -6.54 24.95 -1.29
N ALA A 130 -5.65 23.98 -1.40
CA ALA A 130 -4.97 23.42 -0.27
C ALA A 130 -3.46 23.25 -0.49
N VAL A 131 -2.76 23.20 0.62
CA VAL A 131 -1.32 23.10 0.72
C VAL A 131 -0.87 21.68 0.42
N THR A 132 0.13 21.52 -0.43
CA THR A 132 0.88 20.27 -0.60
C THR A 132 2.22 20.42 0.12
N THR A 133 2.66 19.37 0.81
CA THR A 133 4.04 19.33 1.32
C THR A 133 5.00 19.30 0.15
N PRO A 134 6.03 20.19 0.10
CA PRO A 134 7.02 20.15 -0.95
C PRO A 134 7.80 18.85 -0.85
N TYR A 135 7.82 18.12 -1.94
CA TYR A 135 8.62 16.92 -2.08
C TYR A 135 9.99 17.28 -2.68
N GLN A 136 11.07 16.80 -2.06
CA GLN A 136 12.42 16.96 -2.60
C GLN A 136 12.84 15.64 -3.28
N PRO A 137 13.21 15.67 -4.59
CA PRO A 137 13.65 14.48 -5.28
C PRO A 137 14.98 13.96 -4.74
N PRO A 138 15.20 12.65 -4.77
CA PRO A 138 16.51 12.10 -4.51
C PRO A 138 17.49 12.54 -5.60
N SER A 139 18.62 13.16 -5.24
CA SER A 139 19.56 13.77 -6.18
C SER A 139 20.92 13.08 -6.27
N GLY A 140 21.24 12.18 -5.35
CA GLY A 140 22.50 11.46 -5.29
C GLY A 140 22.32 9.94 -5.34
N PHE A 141 23.39 9.19 -5.69
CA PHE A 141 23.33 7.73 -5.79
C PHE A 141 22.74 7.05 -4.56
N LEU A 142 23.18 7.42 -3.36
CA LEU A 142 22.67 6.82 -2.11
C LEU A 142 21.20 7.17 -1.87
N GLU A 143 20.79 8.39 -2.20
CA GLU A 143 19.41 8.84 -2.08
C GLU A 143 18.49 8.07 -3.02
N VAL A 144 18.89 7.94 -4.28
CA VAL A 144 18.16 7.15 -5.28
C VAL A 144 18.08 5.68 -4.86
N PHE A 145 19.19 5.11 -4.40
CA PHE A 145 19.21 3.72 -3.93
C PHE A 145 18.25 3.51 -2.75
N LEU A 146 18.29 4.38 -1.73
CA LEU A 146 17.39 4.27 -0.58
C LEU A 146 15.94 4.60 -0.94
N TRP A 147 15.70 5.50 -1.89
CA TRP A 147 14.35 5.74 -2.42
C TRP A 147 13.77 4.50 -3.09
N ILE A 148 14.53 3.84 -3.96
CA ILE A 148 14.11 2.59 -4.60
C ILE A 148 13.88 1.50 -3.54
N ALA A 149 14.78 1.38 -2.56
CA ALA A 149 14.63 0.42 -1.47
C ALA A 149 13.38 0.69 -0.64
N LEU A 150 13.06 1.94 -0.35
CA LEU A 150 11.83 2.35 0.34
C LEU A 150 10.60 2.02 -0.51
N SER A 151 10.58 2.41 -1.78
CA SER A 151 9.46 2.16 -2.70
C SER A 151 9.14 0.66 -2.85
N VAL A 152 10.18 -0.17 -2.96
CA VAL A 152 10.02 -1.63 -3.01
C VAL A 152 9.54 -2.17 -1.67
N SER A 153 10.06 -1.66 -0.54
CA SER A 153 9.62 -2.05 0.80
C SER A 153 8.15 -1.68 1.02
N ALA A 154 7.74 -0.46 0.68
CA ALA A 154 6.37 0.00 0.77
C ALA A 154 5.44 -0.88 -0.09
N GLY A 155 5.76 -1.06 -1.37
CA GLY A 155 4.98 -1.92 -2.27
C GLY A 155 4.80 -3.35 -1.77
N ILE A 156 5.76 -3.92 -1.05
CA ILE A 156 5.65 -5.26 -0.45
C ILE A 156 4.88 -5.20 0.87
N CYS A 157 5.34 -4.37 1.80
CA CYS A 157 4.87 -4.38 3.19
C CYS A 157 3.45 -3.83 3.29
N GLU A 158 3.13 -2.74 2.60
CA GLU A 158 1.80 -2.17 2.61
C GLU A 158 0.78 -3.10 1.93
N GLU A 159 1.13 -3.77 0.84
CA GLU A 159 0.24 -4.77 0.25
C GLU A 159 -0.03 -5.94 1.20
N ILE A 160 0.97 -6.41 1.95
CA ILE A 160 0.79 -7.44 2.98
C ILE A 160 -0.15 -6.94 4.08
N VAL A 161 0.08 -5.72 4.59
CA VAL A 161 -0.69 -5.17 5.72
C VAL A 161 -2.12 -4.84 5.32
N PHE A 162 -2.30 -4.11 4.21
CA PHE A 162 -3.63 -3.61 3.83
C PHE A 162 -4.44 -4.66 3.07
N ARG A 163 -3.88 -5.28 2.02
CA ARG A 163 -4.63 -6.19 1.15
C ARG A 163 -4.55 -7.64 1.61
N GLY A 164 -3.36 -8.08 2.04
CA GLY A 164 -3.17 -9.41 2.60
C GLY A 164 -3.87 -9.61 3.93
N TYR A 165 -3.86 -8.59 4.80
CA TYR A 165 -4.37 -8.72 6.16
C TYR A 165 -5.67 -7.95 6.41
N LEU A 166 -5.65 -6.60 6.43
CA LEU A 166 -6.83 -5.79 6.82
C LEU A 166 -8.04 -6.07 5.93
N GLN A 167 -7.86 -6.14 4.62
CA GLN A 167 -8.94 -6.46 3.69
C GLN A 167 -9.60 -7.80 4.03
N GLN A 168 -8.82 -8.82 4.38
CA GLN A 168 -9.36 -10.12 4.75
C GLN A 168 -10.05 -10.09 6.11
N GLN A 169 -9.48 -9.40 7.10
CA GLN A 169 -10.10 -9.23 8.42
C GLN A 169 -11.45 -8.52 8.31
N PHE A 170 -11.53 -7.43 7.53
CA PHE A 170 -12.77 -6.71 7.30
C PHE A 170 -13.78 -7.50 6.47
N ARG A 171 -13.32 -8.24 5.46
CA ARG A 171 -14.19 -9.15 4.70
C ARG A 171 -14.89 -10.17 5.61
N VAL A 172 -14.16 -10.74 6.57
CA VAL A 172 -14.73 -11.69 7.52
C VAL A 172 -15.68 -10.99 8.51
N ALA A 173 -15.26 -9.84 9.07
CA ALA A 173 -16.06 -9.09 10.03
C ALA A 173 -17.41 -8.61 9.46
N THR A 174 -17.40 -8.15 8.21
CA THR A 174 -18.58 -7.60 7.51
C THR A 174 -19.32 -8.63 6.66
N ARG A 175 -18.72 -9.81 6.45
CA ARG A 175 -19.19 -10.83 5.50
C ARG A 175 -19.32 -10.31 4.06
N SER A 176 -18.55 -9.28 3.70
CA SER A 176 -18.61 -8.61 2.40
C SER A 176 -17.19 -8.34 1.87
N VAL A 177 -16.91 -8.82 0.65
CA VAL A 177 -15.67 -8.52 -0.06
C VAL A 177 -15.57 -7.02 -0.37
N VAL A 178 -16.69 -6.43 -0.79
CA VAL A 178 -16.76 -5.00 -1.15
C VAL A 178 -16.45 -4.14 0.08
N ALA A 179 -17.06 -4.46 1.23
CA ALA A 179 -16.78 -3.74 2.46
C ALA A 179 -15.30 -3.90 2.89
N GLY A 180 -14.72 -5.08 2.74
CA GLY A 180 -13.29 -5.32 2.99
C GLY A 180 -12.40 -4.42 2.13
N VAL A 181 -12.68 -4.34 0.84
CA VAL A 181 -11.97 -3.50 -0.13
C VAL A 181 -12.11 -2.01 0.21
N ILE A 182 -13.32 -1.54 0.52
CA ILE A 182 -13.56 -0.13 0.84
C ILE A 182 -12.90 0.26 2.16
N LEU A 183 -13.13 -0.51 3.22
CA LEU A 183 -12.62 -0.17 4.56
C LEU A 183 -11.09 -0.13 4.60
N GLN A 184 -10.40 -1.10 4.00
CA GLN A 184 -8.95 -1.05 3.94
C GLN A 184 -8.45 0.14 3.11
N GLY A 185 -9.12 0.48 1.99
CA GLY A 185 -8.76 1.63 1.16
C GLY A 185 -8.93 2.97 1.88
N LEU A 186 -10.01 3.12 2.68
CA LEU A 186 -10.19 4.30 3.53
C LEU A 186 -9.10 4.44 4.59
N ILE A 187 -8.74 3.33 5.26
CA ILE A 187 -7.65 3.33 6.25
C ILE A 187 -6.32 3.62 5.56
N PHE A 188 -6.10 3.06 4.36
CA PHE A 188 -4.91 3.34 3.56
C PHE A 188 -4.76 4.84 3.25
N GLY A 189 -5.84 5.52 2.87
CA GLY A 189 -5.84 6.97 2.72
C GLY A 189 -5.57 7.70 4.04
N LEU A 190 -6.19 7.27 5.15
CA LEU A 190 -6.05 7.93 6.45
C LEU A 190 -4.62 7.87 7.02
N VAL A 191 -3.89 6.77 6.82
CA VAL A 191 -2.49 6.67 7.28
C VAL A 191 -1.56 7.60 6.52
N HIS A 192 -1.97 8.11 5.36
CA HIS A 192 -1.26 9.12 4.58
C HIS A 192 -1.61 10.57 4.95
N ALA A 193 -2.37 10.78 6.04
CA ALA A 193 -2.76 12.13 6.49
C ALA A 193 -1.57 13.04 6.81
N TYR A 194 -0.38 12.49 7.07
CA TYR A 194 0.86 13.24 7.22
C TYR A 194 1.26 14.03 5.95
N GLN A 195 0.76 13.63 4.79
CA GLN A 195 0.94 14.34 3.53
C GLN A 195 -0.12 15.44 3.32
N GLY A 196 -1.04 15.60 4.27
CA GLY A 196 -2.16 16.53 4.23
C GLY A 196 -3.48 15.86 3.84
N TRP A 197 -4.61 16.48 4.24
CA TRP A 197 -5.95 15.91 4.07
C TRP A 197 -6.34 15.70 2.58
N LYS A 198 -5.79 16.49 1.66
CA LYS A 198 -5.99 16.29 0.21
C LYS A 198 -5.47 14.93 -0.24
N GLN A 199 -4.30 14.53 0.25
CA GLN A 199 -3.72 13.24 -0.09
C GLN A 199 -4.56 12.09 0.45
N VAL A 200 -5.22 12.26 1.60
CA VAL A 200 -6.19 11.28 2.09
C VAL A 200 -7.29 11.02 1.06
N ILE A 201 -7.85 12.11 0.47
CA ILE A 201 -8.91 12.01 -0.55
C ILE A 201 -8.40 11.37 -1.85
N VAL A 202 -7.15 11.64 -2.24
CA VAL A 202 -6.53 11.06 -3.44
C VAL A 202 -6.17 9.59 -3.21
N ILE A 203 -5.52 9.28 -2.09
CA ILE A 203 -4.93 7.96 -1.82
C ILE A 203 -5.99 6.92 -1.43
N ALA A 204 -7.10 7.31 -0.77
CA ALA A 204 -8.14 6.36 -0.40
C ALA A 204 -8.77 5.64 -1.62
N PRO A 205 -9.19 6.31 -2.72
CA PRO A 205 -9.62 5.63 -3.95
C PRO A 205 -8.55 4.74 -4.58
N LEU A 206 -7.28 5.17 -4.55
CA LEU A 206 -6.16 4.35 -5.02
C LEU A 206 -6.01 3.07 -4.17
N GLY A 207 -6.18 3.20 -2.86
CA GLY A 207 -6.25 2.08 -1.94
C GLY A 207 -7.37 1.09 -2.28
N VAL A 208 -8.55 1.59 -2.67
CA VAL A 208 -9.68 0.77 -3.13
C VAL A 208 -9.35 0.06 -4.44
N LEU A 209 -8.67 0.71 -5.39
CA LEU A 209 -8.25 0.09 -6.65
C LEU A 209 -7.31 -1.10 -6.42
N TYR A 210 -6.28 -0.95 -5.60
CA TYR A 210 -5.38 -2.07 -5.23
C TYR A 210 -6.16 -3.19 -4.54
N GLY A 211 -7.08 -2.85 -3.64
CA GLY A 211 -7.94 -3.84 -2.99
C GLY A 211 -8.84 -4.60 -3.96
N ALA A 212 -9.39 -3.92 -4.97
CA ALA A 212 -10.18 -4.54 -6.03
C ALA A 212 -9.32 -5.46 -6.92
N LEU A 213 -8.09 -5.04 -7.28
CA LEU A 213 -7.14 -5.86 -8.02
C LEU A 213 -6.85 -7.16 -7.27
N VAL A 214 -6.55 -7.07 -5.97
CA VAL A 214 -6.27 -8.26 -5.13
C VAL A 214 -7.50 -9.14 -4.98
N ALA A 215 -8.70 -8.56 -4.78
CA ALA A 215 -9.94 -9.33 -4.71
C ALA A 215 -10.22 -10.10 -6.02
N TRP A 216 -9.91 -9.49 -7.18
CA TRP A 216 -10.05 -10.14 -8.48
C TRP A 216 -8.99 -11.20 -8.73
N ARG A 217 -7.69 -10.91 -8.38
CA ARG A 217 -6.57 -11.82 -8.68
C ARG A 217 -6.42 -12.96 -7.68
N GLY A 218 -6.93 -12.81 -6.44
CA GLY A 218 -6.74 -13.76 -5.36
C GLY A 218 -5.32 -13.84 -4.80
N ASN A 219 -4.44 -12.90 -5.16
CA ASN A 219 -3.05 -12.80 -4.68
C ASN A 219 -2.53 -11.37 -4.75
N LEU A 220 -1.40 -11.08 -4.04
CA LEU A 220 -0.81 -9.74 -3.96
C LEU A 220 0.18 -9.41 -5.08
N ARG A 221 0.55 -10.36 -5.96
CA ARG A 221 1.73 -10.20 -6.82
C ARG A 221 1.64 -9.03 -7.79
N ALA A 222 0.52 -8.95 -8.52
CA ALA A 222 0.32 -7.85 -9.47
C ALA A 222 0.21 -6.48 -8.77
N SER A 223 -0.43 -6.44 -7.59
CA SER A 223 -0.53 -5.20 -6.80
C SER A 223 0.81 -4.78 -6.21
N ILE A 224 1.63 -5.71 -5.70
CA ILE A 224 3.01 -5.42 -5.23
C ILE A 224 3.84 -4.82 -6.36
N ILE A 225 3.80 -5.41 -7.58
CA ILE A 225 4.56 -4.92 -8.73
C ILE A 225 4.09 -3.51 -9.11
N ALA A 226 2.79 -3.31 -9.24
CA ALA A 226 2.22 -2.01 -9.62
C ALA A 226 2.50 -0.93 -8.56
N HIS A 227 2.40 -1.27 -7.28
CA HIS A 227 2.62 -0.35 -6.17
C HIS A 227 4.09 0.06 -6.09
N ALA A 228 5.02 -0.89 -6.00
CA ALA A 228 6.44 -0.58 -5.98
C ALA A 228 6.89 0.23 -7.21
N TRP A 229 6.32 -0.09 -8.39
CA TRP A 229 6.56 0.67 -9.60
C TRP A 229 6.03 2.10 -9.50
N SER A 230 4.79 2.30 -9.04
CA SER A 230 4.21 3.64 -8.85
C SER A 230 5.09 4.51 -7.96
N ASP A 231 5.53 3.98 -6.82
CA ASP A 231 6.34 4.74 -5.86
C ASP A 231 7.73 5.08 -6.40
N VAL A 232 8.37 4.13 -7.10
CA VAL A 232 9.65 4.41 -7.76
C VAL A 232 9.51 5.53 -8.78
N PHE A 233 8.47 5.49 -9.61
CA PHE A 233 8.27 6.47 -10.68
C PHE A 233 7.67 7.80 -10.19
N GLU A 234 6.82 7.81 -9.18
CA GLU A 234 6.26 9.04 -8.64
C GLU A 234 7.36 10.00 -8.17
N GLY A 235 8.44 9.46 -7.61
CA GLY A 235 9.63 10.24 -7.28
C GLY A 235 10.34 10.85 -8.49
N TRP A 236 10.16 10.31 -9.70
CA TRP A 236 10.88 10.74 -10.91
C TRP A 236 10.00 11.56 -11.86
N LEU A 237 8.75 11.18 -12.08
CA LEU A 237 7.86 11.84 -13.04
C LEU A 237 7.39 13.24 -12.61
N ARG A 238 7.44 13.56 -11.33
CA ARG A 238 7.15 14.92 -10.84
C ARG A 238 8.22 15.96 -11.21
N PHE A 239 9.31 15.53 -11.86
CA PHE A 239 10.45 16.37 -12.25
C PHE A 239 10.65 16.50 -13.78
N LEU A 240 9.82 15.78 -14.56
CA LEU A 240 9.71 15.95 -16.01
C LEU A 240 8.53 16.87 -16.35
#